data_9c66ea6ac09734cff2feba4d040ac3b9
#
_entry.id   9c66ea6ac09734cff2feba4d040ac3b9
#
_cell.length_a   1.000
_cell.length_b   1.000
_cell.length_c   1.000
_cell.angle_alpha   90.00
_cell.angle_beta   90.00
_cell.angle_gamma   90.00
#
_symmetry.space_group_name_H-M   'P 1'
#
loop_
_entity.id
_entity.type
_entity.pdbx_description
1 polymer ?
#
loop_
_entity_poly.entity_id
_entity_poly.type
_entity_poly.pdbx_seq_one_letter_code
_entity_poly.pdbx_strand_id
1 'polypeptide(L)'
;SSQIRRQGTAAMAFDSGTTSGKKVVEATGIAKAFGDKTILRPFDLRIQRGDRIAFVGPNGAGKTTLIKMLTGEIAPDQGTVTMGTNLEIAVFDQARAALNPDQTLWESLTGDPEMRVSGRADQVMVRGQPKHVVAYLKDFLFDDAQARAPVRSLSGGEKARLLLARLMARPSTLLVMAEQTT
;
A
#
# COMPACT_ATOMS: atom_id res chain seq x y z
N SER A 1 -13.05 7.80 8.87
CA SER A 1 -11.73 7.88 8.28
C SER A 1 -10.86 8.84 9.03
N SER A 2 -9.66 8.49 9.26
CA SER A 2 -8.74 9.37 9.93
C SER A 2 -7.79 9.98 8.93
N GLN A 3 -7.52 11.24 9.14
CA GLN A 3 -6.51 11.92 8.41
C GLN A 3 -5.42 12.25 9.37
N ILE A 4 -4.22 11.93 9.03
CA ILE A 4 -3.09 12.22 9.86
C ILE A 4 -2.13 13.07 9.06
N ARG A 5 -1.81 14.21 9.62
CA ARG A 5 -0.91 15.10 8.95
C ARG A 5 0.13 15.60 9.93
N ARG A 6 1.36 15.37 9.62
CA ARG A 6 2.49 15.86 10.40
C ARG A 6 3.55 16.33 9.42
N GLN A 7 4.47 17.11 9.92
CA GLN A 7 5.54 17.62 9.10
C GLN A 7 6.35 16.46 8.55
N GLY A 8 6.38 16.32 7.26
CA GLY A 8 7.08 15.25 6.58
C GLY A 8 6.38 13.90 6.56
N THR A 9 5.17 13.79 7.15
CA THR A 9 4.42 12.55 7.13
C THR A 9 2.94 12.85 6.90
N ALA A 10 2.26 11.95 6.22
CA ALA A 10 0.83 12.05 6.02
C ALA A 10 0.23 10.68 5.80
N ALA A 11 -0.98 10.49 6.27
CA ALA A 11 -1.75 9.30 5.98
C ALA A 11 -3.14 9.74 5.53
N MET A 12 -3.68 9.07 4.53
CA MET A 12 -5.01 9.35 4.06
C MET A 12 -5.73 8.08 3.66
N ALA A 13 -7.03 8.08 3.90
CA ALA A 13 -7.86 6.98 3.45
C ALA A 13 -8.22 7.22 1.99
N PHE A 14 -7.98 6.23 1.13
CA PHE A 14 -8.37 6.34 -0.26
C PHE A 14 -9.46 5.37 -0.65
N ASP A 15 -9.90 4.55 0.26
CA ASP A 15 -11.07 3.71 0.07
C ASP A 15 -11.49 3.21 1.44
N SER A 16 -12.45 3.85 2.03
CA SER A 16 -12.91 3.45 3.34
C SER A 16 -13.85 2.25 3.29
N GLY A 17 -14.50 2.01 2.16
CA GLY A 17 -15.40 0.88 2.04
C GLY A 17 -16.38 0.77 3.21
N THR A 18 -16.89 -0.42 3.38
CA THR A 18 -17.75 -0.70 4.51
C THR A 18 -16.89 -1.22 5.65
N THR A 19 -16.90 -0.55 6.77
CA THR A 19 -16.13 -1.00 7.91
C THR A 19 -17.02 -1.75 8.88
N SER A 20 -16.45 -2.73 9.56
CA SER A 20 -17.16 -3.47 10.58
C SER A 20 -17.02 -2.82 11.94
N GLY A 21 -16.29 -1.74 12.04
CA GLY A 21 -16.02 -1.07 13.30
C GLY A 21 -14.93 -1.71 14.14
N LYS A 22 -14.40 -2.85 13.71
CA LYS A 22 -13.35 -3.52 14.47
C LYS A 22 -12.00 -2.89 14.15
N LYS A 23 -11.27 -2.47 15.17
CA LYS A 23 -9.97 -1.86 15.00
C LYS A 23 -8.93 -2.92 14.66
N VAL A 24 -8.09 -2.61 13.71
CA VAL A 24 -6.93 -3.43 13.38
C VAL A 24 -5.70 -2.89 14.09
N VAL A 25 -5.53 -1.56 14.07
CA VAL A 25 -4.41 -0.89 14.75
C VAL A 25 -4.90 0.44 15.28
N GLU A 26 -4.45 0.80 16.45
CA GLU A 26 -4.62 2.15 16.96
C GLU A 26 -3.31 2.62 17.57
N ALA A 27 -2.75 3.67 17.02
CA ALA A 27 -1.53 4.30 17.51
C ALA A 27 -1.85 5.71 17.92
N THR A 28 -1.47 6.06 19.15
CA THR A 28 -1.77 7.37 19.70
C THR A 28 -0.48 8.06 20.14
N GLY A 29 -0.20 9.19 19.54
CA GLY A 29 0.94 10.03 19.91
C GLY A 29 2.28 9.35 19.78
N ILE A 30 2.43 8.44 18.82
CA ILE A 30 3.69 7.68 18.69
C ILE A 30 4.76 8.53 18.03
N ALA A 31 5.96 8.41 18.54
CA ALA A 31 7.13 9.12 18.03
C ALA A 31 8.36 8.24 18.17
N LYS A 32 9.36 8.52 17.40
CA LYS A 32 10.63 7.78 17.46
C LYS A 32 11.79 8.66 17.05
N ALA A 33 12.85 8.57 17.82
CA ALA A 33 14.12 9.20 17.51
C ALA A 33 15.26 8.22 17.80
N PHE A 34 16.36 8.38 17.12
CA PHE A 34 17.57 7.60 17.39
C PHE A 34 18.67 8.63 17.65
N GLY A 35 19.11 8.70 18.93
CA GLY A 35 20.04 9.73 19.35
C GLY A 35 19.40 11.11 19.18
N ASP A 36 20.10 12.01 18.47
CA ASP A 36 19.60 13.36 18.27
C ASP A 36 18.70 13.47 17.04
N LYS A 37 18.55 12.37 16.30
CA LYS A 37 17.80 12.40 15.06
C LYS A 37 16.37 11.94 15.26
N THR A 38 15.44 12.85 15.06
CA THR A 38 14.02 12.52 15.08
C THR A 38 13.65 11.83 13.77
N ILE A 39 13.14 10.62 13.87
CA ILE A 39 12.70 9.86 12.71
C ILE A 39 11.23 10.10 12.43
N LEU A 40 10.39 10.04 13.47
CA LEU A 40 8.96 10.30 13.36
C LEU A 40 8.52 11.19 14.51
N ARG A 41 7.87 12.31 14.17
CA ARG A 41 7.27 13.19 15.15
C ARG A 41 5.96 12.60 15.64
N PRO A 42 5.48 13.00 16.81
CA PRO A 42 4.26 12.42 17.36
C PRO A 42 3.08 12.52 16.40
N PHE A 43 2.39 11.41 16.21
CA PHE A 43 1.19 11.37 15.38
C PHE A 43 0.28 10.22 15.80
N ASP A 44 -0.96 10.28 15.33
CA ASP A 44 -1.94 9.25 15.58
C ASP A 44 -2.27 8.51 14.29
N LEU A 45 -2.57 7.24 14.41
CA LEU A 45 -3.00 6.43 13.28
C LEU A 45 -4.03 5.44 13.78
N ARG A 46 -5.17 5.41 13.11
CA ARG A 46 -6.21 4.43 13.41
C ARG A 46 -6.59 3.71 12.13
N ILE A 47 -6.51 2.40 12.16
CA ILE A 47 -6.91 1.56 11.05
C ILE A 47 -8.01 0.63 11.53
N GLN A 48 -9.14 0.66 10.85
CA GLN A 48 -10.26 -0.20 11.14
C GLN A 48 -10.37 -1.28 10.06
N ARG A 49 -11.10 -2.31 10.37
CA ARG A 49 -11.31 -3.38 9.41
C ARG A 49 -12.00 -2.82 8.16
N GLY A 50 -11.46 -3.14 7.01
CA GLY A 50 -11.97 -2.65 5.74
C GLY A 50 -11.37 -1.33 5.27
N ASP A 51 -10.63 -0.65 6.14
CA ASP A 51 -9.97 0.59 5.74
C ASP A 51 -8.80 0.30 4.82
N ARG A 52 -8.54 1.26 3.97
CA ARG A 52 -7.35 1.29 3.13
C ARG A 52 -6.71 2.65 3.31
N ILE A 53 -5.53 2.64 3.90
CA ILE A 53 -4.84 3.88 4.28
C ILE A 53 -3.47 3.90 3.62
N ALA A 54 -3.15 5.03 3.00
CA ALA A 54 -1.82 5.27 2.48
C ALA A 54 -1.06 6.16 3.47
N PHE A 55 0.09 5.68 3.89
CA PHE A 55 1.02 6.48 4.69
C PHE A 55 2.15 6.94 3.77
N VAL A 56 2.29 8.24 3.64
CA VAL A 56 3.35 8.83 2.84
C VAL A 56 4.32 9.50 3.81
N GLY A 57 5.47 8.93 3.96
CA GLY A 57 6.45 9.40 4.92
C GLY A 57 7.74 9.82 4.25
N PRO A 58 8.65 10.35 5.05
CA PRO A 58 9.97 10.71 4.55
C PRO A 58 10.70 9.48 4.05
N ASN A 59 11.55 9.69 3.06
CA ASN A 59 12.32 8.61 2.49
C ASN A 59 13.28 8.03 3.53
N GLY A 60 13.52 6.74 3.47
CA GLY A 60 14.50 6.07 4.31
C GLY A 60 13.93 5.54 5.62
N ALA A 61 14.56 5.90 6.72
CA ALA A 61 14.33 5.27 8.03
C ALA A 61 12.91 5.42 8.58
N GLY A 62 12.19 6.47 8.18
CA GLY A 62 10.85 6.71 8.71
C GLY A 62 9.84 5.61 8.39
N LYS A 63 9.88 5.10 7.16
CA LYS A 63 8.96 4.04 6.76
C LYS A 63 9.24 2.74 7.50
N THR A 64 10.50 2.35 7.56
CA THR A 64 10.93 1.14 8.25
C THR A 64 10.58 1.23 9.74
N THR A 65 10.84 2.38 10.33
CA THR A 65 10.56 2.63 11.74
C THR A 65 9.06 2.52 12.03
N LEU A 66 8.23 3.12 11.17
CA LEU A 66 6.79 3.02 11.33
C LEU A 66 6.33 1.56 11.30
N ILE A 67 6.78 0.82 10.29
CA ILE A 67 6.39 -0.60 10.16
C ILE A 67 6.80 -1.38 11.39
N LYS A 68 8.01 -1.17 11.88
CA LYS A 68 8.50 -1.87 13.07
C LYS A 68 7.70 -1.51 14.32
N MET A 69 7.28 -0.27 14.45
CA MET A 69 6.44 0.12 15.60
C MET A 69 5.04 -0.49 15.49
N LEU A 70 4.46 -0.50 14.29
CA LEU A 70 3.11 -1.04 14.10
C LEU A 70 3.06 -2.55 14.23
N THR A 71 4.16 -3.24 13.96
CA THR A 71 4.23 -4.70 14.11
C THR A 71 4.73 -5.14 15.47
N GLY A 72 5.07 -4.19 16.35
CA GLY A 72 5.54 -4.51 17.69
C GLY A 72 7.00 -4.88 17.78
N GLU A 73 7.74 -4.76 16.67
CA GLU A 73 9.17 -5.10 16.67
C GLU A 73 9.99 -4.12 17.47
N ILE A 74 9.63 -2.85 17.47
CA ILE A 74 10.24 -1.84 18.34
C ILE A 74 9.14 -1.04 19.02
N ALA A 75 9.46 -0.52 20.20
CA ALA A 75 8.53 0.32 20.93
C ALA A 75 8.68 1.78 20.49
N PRO A 76 7.61 2.57 20.45
CA PRO A 76 7.73 4.00 20.26
C PRO A 76 8.35 4.65 21.52
N ASP A 77 8.99 5.80 21.32
CA ASP A 77 9.56 6.55 22.45
C ASP A 77 8.45 7.21 23.27
N GLN A 78 7.35 7.53 22.62
CA GLN A 78 6.18 8.13 23.26
C GLN A 78 4.95 7.48 22.67
N GLY A 79 3.85 7.58 23.39
CA GLY A 79 2.58 7.10 22.92
C GLY A 79 2.43 5.60 23.01
N THR A 80 1.35 5.11 22.45
CA THR A 80 0.99 3.69 22.53
C THR A 80 0.53 3.17 21.20
N VAL A 81 0.79 1.88 20.97
CA VAL A 81 0.27 1.17 19.81
C VAL A 81 -0.52 -0.03 20.30
N THR A 82 -1.78 -0.09 19.92
CA THR A 82 -2.61 -1.26 20.17
C THR A 82 -2.77 -1.98 18.85
N MET A 83 -2.29 -3.21 18.79
CA MET A 83 -2.34 -3.99 17.57
C MET A 83 -3.52 -4.93 17.59
N GLY A 84 -4.20 -5.01 16.47
CA GLY A 84 -5.18 -6.05 16.24
C GLY A 84 -4.59 -7.14 15.37
N THR A 85 -5.45 -8.02 14.91
CA THR A 85 -5.07 -9.07 13.98
C THR A 85 -5.28 -8.58 12.55
N ASN A 86 -4.59 -9.23 11.62
CA ASN A 86 -4.81 -9.01 10.18
C ASN A 86 -4.38 -7.66 9.62
N LEU A 87 -3.37 -7.05 10.19
CA LEU A 87 -2.76 -5.89 9.55
C LEU A 87 -1.93 -6.37 8.36
N GLU A 88 -2.33 -5.97 7.18
CA GLU A 88 -1.59 -6.27 5.97
C GLU A 88 -0.95 -4.98 5.45
N ILE A 89 0.36 -4.99 5.37
CA ILE A 89 1.14 -3.82 4.95
C ILE A 89 1.73 -4.09 3.58
N ALA A 90 1.54 -3.17 2.65
CA ALA A 90 2.22 -3.18 1.37
C ALA A 90 3.20 -2.02 1.32
N VAL A 91 4.41 -2.27 0.87
CA VAL A 91 5.43 -1.23 0.73
C VAL A 91 5.63 -0.97 -0.76
N PHE A 92 5.31 0.23 -1.20
CA PHE A 92 5.30 0.59 -2.61
C PHE A 92 6.64 0.33 -3.30
N ASP A 93 7.74 0.74 -2.67
CA ASP A 93 9.05 0.60 -3.29
C ASP A 93 9.47 -0.86 -3.47
N GLN A 94 9.13 -1.71 -2.51
CA GLN A 94 9.43 -3.14 -2.60
C GLN A 94 8.60 -3.79 -3.70
N ALA A 95 7.34 -3.43 -3.79
CA ALA A 95 6.46 -3.96 -4.82
C ALA A 95 6.92 -3.51 -6.21
N ARG A 96 7.44 -2.27 -6.32
CA ARG A 96 7.97 -1.76 -7.58
C ARG A 96 9.18 -2.56 -8.04
N ALA A 97 10.07 -2.89 -7.12
CA ALA A 97 11.26 -3.68 -7.46
C ALA A 97 10.88 -5.10 -7.89
N ALA A 98 9.72 -5.58 -7.50
CA ALA A 98 9.25 -6.91 -7.86
C ALA A 98 8.55 -6.98 -9.21
N LEU A 99 8.32 -5.85 -9.89
CA LEU A 99 7.71 -5.88 -11.21
C LEU A 99 8.65 -6.56 -12.21
N ASN A 100 8.12 -7.54 -12.92
CA ASN A 100 8.91 -8.23 -13.95
C ASN A 100 8.74 -7.49 -15.29
N PRO A 101 9.80 -6.88 -15.83
CA PRO A 101 9.68 -6.10 -17.07
C PRO A 101 9.29 -6.92 -18.27
N ASP A 102 9.50 -8.23 -18.24
CA ASP A 102 9.21 -9.10 -19.37
C ASP A 102 7.78 -9.61 -19.41
N GLN A 103 7.06 -9.46 -18.32
CA GLN A 103 5.64 -9.81 -18.29
C GLN A 103 4.80 -8.74 -18.98
N THR A 104 3.67 -9.14 -19.56
CA THR A 104 2.67 -8.17 -19.99
C THR A 104 1.95 -7.59 -18.77
N LEU A 105 1.24 -6.48 -18.96
CA LEU A 105 0.41 -5.94 -17.89
C LEU A 105 -0.62 -6.98 -17.44
N TRP A 106 -1.19 -7.68 -18.39
CA TRP A 106 -2.13 -8.76 -18.11
C TRP A 106 -1.50 -9.79 -17.17
N GLU A 107 -0.31 -10.28 -17.53
CA GLU A 107 0.38 -11.28 -16.73
C GLU A 107 0.80 -10.75 -15.35
N SER A 108 1.15 -9.48 -15.26
CA SER A 108 1.57 -8.91 -14.00
C SER A 108 0.43 -8.90 -12.98
N LEU A 109 -0.82 -8.85 -13.45
CA LEU A 109 -1.98 -8.93 -12.57
C LEU A 109 -2.42 -10.36 -12.32
N THR A 110 -2.43 -11.18 -13.36
CA THR A 110 -2.96 -12.55 -13.24
C THR A 110 -1.93 -13.55 -12.77
N GLY A 111 -0.65 -13.28 -12.98
CA GLY A 111 0.44 -14.15 -12.53
C GLY A 111 0.95 -13.87 -11.13
N ASP A 112 0.37 -12.91 -10.42
CA ASP A 112 0.82 -12.57 -9.07
C ASP A 112 0.11 -13.49 -8.07
N PRO A 113 0.86 -14.30 -7.31
CA PRO A 113 0.24 -15.20 -6.32
C PRO A 113 -0.62 -14.45 -5.29
N GLU A 114 -0.27 -13.20 -5.01
CA GLU A 114 -1.02 -12.39 -4.05
C GLU A 114 -2.40 -12.00 -4.57
N MET A 115 -2.61 -12.08 -5.89
CA MET A 115 -3.89 -11.74 -6.47
C MET A 115 -4.93 -12.86 -6.33
N ARG A 116 -4.49 -14.03 -5.90
CA ARG A 116 -5.36 -15.19 -5.69
C ARG A 116 -6.24 -15.52 -6.87
N VAL A 117 -5.63 -15.50 -8.05
CA VAL A 117 -6.34 -15.81 -9.27
C VAL A 117 -6.02 -17.23 -9.66
N SER A 118 -6.98 -17.97 -10.12
CA SER A 118 -6.74 -19.31 -10.57
C SER A 118 -6.40 -19.30 -12.06
N GLY A 119 -5.32 -19.89 -12.35
CA GLY A 119 -5.01 -20.41 -13.64
C GLY A 119 -5.08 -19.47 -14.80
N ARG A 120 -5.98 -19.65 -15.68
CA ARG A 120 -6.17 -19.03 -16.89
C ARG A 120 -6.88 -17.85 -16.83
N ALA A 121 -6.34 -16.99 -16.31
CA ALA A 121 -7.07 -15.94 -15.88
C ALA A 121 -7.21 -14.86 -16.86
N ASP A 122 -8.42 -14.52 -17.07
CA ASP A 122 -8.84 -13.26 -17.66
C ASP A 122 -9.46 -12.40 -16.56
N GLN A 123 -9.43 -12.86 -15.31
CA GLN A 123 -9.97 -12.14 -14.15
C GLN A 123 -8.94 -11.96 -13.06
N VAL A 124 -9.07 -10.90 -12.32
CA VAL A 124 -8.28 -10.65 -11.10
C VAL A 124 -9.26 -10.50 -9.94
N MET A 125 -8.81 -10.91 -8.78
CA MET A 125 -9.61 -10.70 -7.56
C MET A 125 -9.27 -9.32 -7.02
N VAL A 126 -10.24 -8.42 -7.07
CA VAL A 126 -10.08 -7.06 -6.57
C VAL A 126 -10.84 -6.97 -5.27
N ARG A 127 -10.10 -7.03 -4.17
CA ARG A 127 -10.68 -6.99 -2.83
C ARG A 127 -11.77 -8.03 -2.65
N GLY A 128 -11.46 -9.23 -3.12
CA GLY A 128 -12.38 -10.36 -3.00
C GLY A 128 -13.43 -10.48 -4.06
N GLN A 129 -13.49 -9.56 -5.02
CA GLN A 129 -14.47 -9.61 -6.11
C GLN A 129 -13.76 -9.87 -7.43
N PRO A 130 -14.24 -10.80 -8.26
CA PRO A 130 -13.63 -11.04 -9.55
C PRO A 130 -13.92 -9.89 -10.50
N LYS A 131 -12.92 -9.49 -11.26
CA LYS A 131 -13.08 -8.44 -12.25
C LYS A 131 -12.24 -8.79 -13.47
N HIS A 132 -12.77 -8.55 -14.67
CA HIS A 132 -12.03 -8.82 -15.89
C HIS A 132 -10.77 -7.96 -15.91
N VAL A 133 -9.63 -8.56 -16.25
CA VAL A 133 -8.34 -7.92 -16.16
C VAL A 133 -8.26 -6.66 -17.03
N VAL A 134 -8.81 -6.69 -18.24
CA VAL A 134 -8.79 -5.53 -19.12
C VAL A 134 -9.66 -4.41 -18.57
N ALA A 135 -10.85 -4.75 -18.05
CA ALA A 135 -11.72 -3.76 -17.44
C ALA A 135 -11.05 -3.10 -16.23
N TYR A 136 -10.37 -3.89 -15.44
CA TYR A 136 -9.64 -3.37 -14.29
C TYR A 136 -8.49 -2.44 -14.72
N LEU A 137 -7.73 -2.84 -15.74
CA LEU A 137 -6.66 -2.00 -16.28
C LEU A 137 -7.21 -0.69 -16.85
N LYS A 138 -8.37 -0.71 -17.47
CA LYS A 138 -9.01 0.51 -17.97
C LYS A 138 -9.37 1.47 -16.83
N ASP A 139 -9.72 0.96 -15.67
CA ASP A 139 -9.96 1.81 -14.50
C ASP A 139 -8.70 2.58 -14.11
N PHE A 140 -7.54 2.05 -14.49
CA PHE A 140 -6.25 2.70 -14.24
C PHE A 140 -5.67 3.34 -15.51
N LEU A 141 -6.55 3.63 -16.48
CA LEU A 141 -6.23 4.40 -17.68
C LEU A 141 -5.30 3.68 -18.67
N PHE A 142 -5.31 2.36 -18.65
CA PHE A 142 -4.63 1.57 -19.68
C PHE A 142 -5.64 1.11 -20.72
N ASP A 143 -5.21 1.01 -21.96
CA ASP A 143 -6.07 0.52 -23.04
C ASP A 143 -5.82 -0.98 -23.32
N ASP A 144 -6.58 -1.53 -24.25
CA ASP A 144 -6.50 -2.94 -24.59
C ASP A 144 -5.12 -3.32 -25.13
N ALA A 145 -4.52 -2.46 -25.92
CA ALA A 145 -3.20 -2.72 -26.49
C ALA A 145 -2.15 -2.76 -25.38
N GLN A 146 -2.24 -1.85 -24.42
CA GLN A 146 -1.32 -1.81 -23.30
C GLN A 146 -1.45 -3.04 -22.40
N ALA A 147 -2.64 -3.60 -22.27
CA ALA A 147 -2.85 -4.81 -21.48
C ALA A 147 -1.96 -5.96 -21.97
N ARG A 148 -1.69 -6.00 -23.25
CA ARG A 148 -0.89 -7.07 -23.85
C ARG A 148 0.56 -6.66 -24.12
N ALA A 149 0.92 -5.45 -23.77
CA ALA A 149 2.28 -4.96 -23.93
C ALA A 149 3.14 -5.33 -22.72
N PRO A 150 4.45 -5.46 -22.90
CA PRO A 150 5.33 -5.80 -21.78
C PRO A 150 5.48 -4.60 -20.84
N VAL A 151 5.66 -4.92 -19.57
CA VAL A 151 5.83 -3.88 -18.53
C VAL A 151 6.98 -2.93 -18.87
N ARG A 152 8.06 -3.44 -19.49
CA ARG A 152 9.19 -2.59 -19.84
C ARG A 152 8.86 -1.50 -20.85
N SER A 153 7.75 -1.63 -21.58
CA SER A 153 7.36 -0.61 -22.55
C SER A 153 6.71 0.61 -21.90
N LEU A 154 6.41 0.54 -20.61
CA LEU A 154 5.75 1.62 -19.90
C LEU A 154 6.73 2.70 -19.47
N SER A 155 6.26 3.94 -19.44
CA SER A 155 7.01 5.05 -18.83
C SER A 155 7.07 4.83 -17.32
N GLY A 156 7.89 5.62 -16.64
CA GLY A 156 7.97 5.56 -15.18
C GLY A 156 6.64 5.81 -14.50
N GLY A 157 5.90 6.82 -14.96
CA GLY A 157 4.58 7.12 -14.43
C GLY A 157 3.56 6.02 -14.70
N GLU A 158 3.63 5.42 -15.87
CA GLU A 158 2.76 4.29 -16.21
C GLU A 158 3.07 3.05 -15.35
N LYS A 159 4.36 2.79 -15.10
CA LYS A 159 4.76 1.70 -14.18
C LYS A 159 4.22 1.94 -12.78
N ALA A 160 4.29 3.18 -12.30
CA ALA A 160 3.74 3.52 -10.99
C ALA A 160 2.24 3.28 -10.94
N ARG A 161 1.54 3.62 -12.02
CA ARG A 161 0.09 3.42 -12.12
C ARG A 161 -0.27 1.93 -12.15
N LEU A 162 0.48 1.12 -12.89
CA LEU A 162 0.30 -0.33 -12.88
C LEU A 162 0.53 -0.90 -11.48
N LEU A 163 1.55 -0.42 -10.80
CA LEU A 163 1.84 -0.88 -9.46
C LEU A 163 0.72 -0.53 -8.50
N LEU A 164 0.15 0.67 -8.61
CA LEU A 164 -1.02 1.02 -7.82
C LEU A 164 -2.19 0.10 -8.10
N ALA A 165 -2.41 -0.24 -9.38
CA ALA A 165 -3.48 -1.18 -9.73
C ALA A 165 -3.29 -2.52 -9.04
N ARG A 166 -2.06 -3.02 -9.01
CA ARG A 166 -1.75 -4.29 -8.32
C ARG A 166 -1.99 -4.18 -6.82
N LEU A 167 -1.48 -3.14 -6.21
CA LEU A 167 -1.59 -2.97 -4.76
C LEU A 167 -3.02 -2.72 -4.31
N MET A 168 -3.80 -1.99 -5.11
CA MET A 168 -5.19 -1.72 -4.77
C MET A 168 -6.10 -2.94 -4.95
N ALA A 169 -5.70 -3.92 -5.73
CA ALA A 169 -6.44 -5.18 -5.84
C ALA A 169 -6.25 -6.07 -4.62
N ARG A 170 -5.15 -5.92 -3.91
CA ARG A 170 -4.84 -6.73 -2.75
C ARG A 170 -5.69 -6.32 -1.54
N PRO A 171 -5.91 -7.22 -0.61
CA PRO A 171 -6.65 -6.89 0.61
C PRO A 171 -5.83 -6.15 1.65
N SER A 172 -4.75 -5.49 1.26
CA SER A 172 -3.91 -4.78 2.22
C SER A 172 -4.63 -3.59 2.83
N THR A 173 -4.36 -3.33 4.10
CA THR A 173 -4.99 -2.26 4.86
C THR A 173 -4.12 -1.03 4.95
N LEU A 174 -2.82 -1.17 4.81
CA LEU A 174 -1.89 -0.03 4.89
C LEU A 174 -0.90 -0.09 3.73
N LEU A 175 -0.85 0.97 2.95
CA LEU A 175 0.12 1.15 1.90
C LEU A 175 1.16 2.17 2.36
N VAL A 176 2.41 1.77 2.42
CA VAL A 176 3.50 2.64 2.85
C VAL A 176 4.33 3.02 1.63
N MET A 177 4.50 4.30 1.41
CA MET A 177 5.26 4.81 0.28
C MET A 177 6.10 6.02 0.69
N ALA A 178 7.20 6.21 -0.01
CA ALA A 178 8.06 7.36 0.23
C ALA A 178 7.44 8.61 -0.37
N GLU A 179 7.70 9.74 0.27
CA GLU A 179 7.34 11.01 -0.28
C GLU A 179 8.16 11.23 -1.54
N GLN A 180 7.48 11.64 -2.61
CA GLN A 180 8.18 11.90 -3.87
C GLN A 180 8.91 13.22 -3.78
N THR A 181 10.20 13.18 -4.09
CA THR A 181 10.98 14.42 -4.18
C THR A 181 11.22 14.70 -5.65
N THR A 182 10.91 15.86 -6.07
CA THR A 182 11.20 16.30 -7.44
C THR A 182 12.58 16.88 -7.54
#